data_8d9645ca04fb2c86bccf2985bb813bfa
#
_entry.id   8d9645ca04fb2c86bccf2985bb813bfa
#
_cell.length_a   1.000
_cell.length_b   1.000
_cell.length_c   1.000
_cell.angle_alpha   90.00
_cell.angle_beta   90.00
_cell.angle_gamma   90.00
#
_symmetry.space_group_name_H-M   'P 1'
#
loop_
_entity.id
_entity.type
_entity.pdbx_description
1 polymer ?
#
loop_
_entity_poly.entity_id
_entity_poly.type
_entity_poly.pdbx_seq_one_letter_code
_entity_poly.pdbx_strand_id
1 'polypeptide(L)'
;MIESYLAIPPIIGVLGLLVALGIYLVVTNFPEGEEKVKKIGDQIHLGAMTFMKTEYTYLSIFALVVIVLVYFSLTPNTALAVLAGALSSSIAGWIGMYSATKANVRTATAASESGAESALSVAFYGGSIMGLCVASLGLIGLGSLYYILSGDAHSIEGFAMGASIVALFSRVGGGIYTKSADCLLYTSPSPRD
;
A
#
# COMPACT_ATOMS: atom_id res chain seq x y z
N MET A 1 28.50 10.99 17.53
CA MET A 1 28.52 11.12 16.06
C MET A 1 27.73 9.99 15.36
N ILE A 2 27.88 8.73 15.74
CA ILE A 2 27.14 7.61 15.12
C ILE A 2 25.63 7.72 15.38
N GLU A 3 25.20 8.12 16.57
CA GLU A 3 23.78 8.27 16.91
C GLU A 3 23.05 9.31 16.07
N SER A 4 23.72 10.37 15.63
CA SER A 4 23.12 11.41 14.77
C SER A 4 22.78 10.87 13.37
N TYR A 5 23.57 9.93 12.83
CA TYR A 5 23.30 9.32 11.53
C TYR A 5 22.13 8.32 11.58
N LEU A 6 21.86 7.71 12.72
CA LEU A 6 20.77 6.75 12.88
C LEU A 6 19.37 7.39 12.81
N ALA A 7 19.27 8.69 13.08
CA ALA A 7 18.02 9.44 12.95
C ALA A 7 17.70 9.86 11.51
N ILE A 8 18.66 9.78 10.58
CA ILE A 8 18.48 10.22 9.19
C ILE A 8 17.40 9.39 8.44
N PRO A 9 17.41 8.04 8.46
CA PRO A 9 16.42 7.26 7.74
C PRO A 9 14.97 7.56 8.14
N PRO A 10 14.60 7.61 9.43
CA PRO A 10 13.24 8.01 9.80
C PRO A 10 12.84 9.41 9.34
N ILE A 11 13.78 10.38 9.39
CA ILE A 11 13.51 11.75 8.92
C ILE A 11 13.23 11.77 7.41
N ILE A 12 14.06 11.07 6.62
CA ILE A 12 13.84 10.93 5.17
C ILE A 12 12.51 10.25 4.90
N GLY A 13 12.15 9.23 5.70
CA GLY A 13 10.87 8.56 5.60
C GLY A 13 9.68 9.51 5.82
N VAL A 14 9.76 10.36 6.85
CA VAL A 14 8.72 11.38 7.09
C VAL A 14 8.62 12.37 5.92
N LEU A 15 9.74 12.85 5.40
CA LEU A 15 9.74 13.71 4.22
C LEU A 15 9.12 13.02 3.01
N GLY A 16 9.41 11.74 2.79
CA GLY A 16 8.81 10.95 1.72
C GLY A 16 7.29 10.80 1.86
N LEU A 17 6.76 10.64 3.08
CA LEU A 17 5.31 10.64 3.31
C LEU A 17 4.67 12.01 3.03
N LEU A 18 5.34 13.10 3.36
CA LEU A 18 4.88 14.45 3.04
C LEU A 18 4.84 14.69 1.53
N VAL A 19 5.84 14.20 0.79
CA VAL A 19 5.83 14.24 -0.67
C VAL A 19 4.71 13.38 -1.25
N ALA A 20 4.49 12.17 -0.72
CA ALA A 20 3.39 11.30 -1.14
C ALA A 20 2.02 11.97 -0.92
N LEU A 21 1.84 12.65 0.22
CA LEU A 21 0.63 13.44 0.49
C LEU A 21 0.47 14.60 -0.50
N GLY A 22 1.56 15.31 -0.81
CA GLY A 22 1.55 16.38 -1.82
C GLY A 22 1.12 15.86 -3.19
N ILE A 23 1.67 14.72 -3.63
CA ILE A 23 1.28 14.09 -4.90
C ILE A 23 -0.20 13.64 -4.86
N TYR A 24 -0.65 13.09 -3.74
CA TYR A 24 -2.07 12.71 -3.58
C TYR A 24 -3.00 13.91 -3.76
N LEU A 25 -2.67 15.06 -3.17
CA LEU A 25 -3.43 16.30 -3.34
C LEU A 25 -3.43 16.78 -4.81
N VAL A 26 -2.30 16.66 -5.50
CA VAL A 26 -2.22 16.95 -6.95
C VAL A 26 -3.13 16.02 -7.74
N VAL A 27 -3.07 14.71 -7.49
CA VAL A 27 -3.93 13.73 -8.19
C VAL A 27 -5.41 14.00 -7.94
N THR A 28 -5.80 14.36 -6.72
CA THR A 28 -7.22 14.63 -6.40
C THR A 28 -7.76 15.91 -7.05
N ASN A 29 -6.90 16.80 -7.51
CA ASN A 29 -7.31 18.00 -8.25
C ASN A 29 -7.65 17.73 -9.73
N PHE A 30 -7.28 16.57 -10.27
CA PHE A 30 -7.69 16.20 -11.62
C PHE A 30 -9.19 15.87 -11.67
N PRO A 31 -9.89 16.18 -12.79
CA PRO A 31 -11.32 15.94 -12.93
C PRO A 31 -11.65 14.45 -12.88
N GLU A 32 -12.76 14.12 -12.23
CA GLU A 32 -13.30 12.74 -12.17
C GLU A 32 -14.14 12.38 -13.41
N GLY A 33 -14.38 13.33 -14.32
CA GLY A 33 -15.15 13.15 -15.52
C GLY A 33 -16.67 13.17 -15.32
N GLU A 34 -17.39 12.59 -16.28
CA GLU A 34 -18.85 12.55 -16.26
C GLU A 34 -19.42 11.73 -15.08
N GLU A 35 -20.68 12.03 -14.71
CA GLU A 35 -21.42 11.35 -13.64
C GLU A 35 -21.43 9.81 -13.78
N LYS A 36 -21.46 9.28 -15.00
CA LYS A 36 -21.39 7.83 -15.25
C LYS A 36 -20.04 7.25 -14.87
N VAL A 37 -18.95 7.92 -15.25
CA VAL A 37 -17.58 7.49 -14.95
C VAL A 37 -17.34 7.52 -13.45
N LYS A 38 -17.80 8.57 -12.80
CA LYS A 38 -17.72 8.73 -11.34
C LYS A 38 -18.46 7.60 -10.60
N LYS A 39 -19.69 7.28 -10.99
CA LYS A 39 -20.47 6.18 -10.39
C LYS A 39 -19.76 4.82 -10.51
N ILE A 40 -19.18 4.52 -11.67
CA ILE A 40 -18.39 3.30 -11.87
C ILE A 40 -17.15 3.32 -10.97
N GLY A 41 -16.46 4.45 -10.89
CA GLY A 41 -15.29 4.62 -10.01
C GLY A 41 -15.63 4.42 -8.53
N ASP A 42 -16.76 4.92 -8.07
CA ASP A 42 -17.21 4.74 -6.68
C ASP A 42 -17.55 3.26 -6.39
N GLN A 43 -18.13 2.53 -7.35
CA GLN A 43 -18.37 1.09 -7.22
C GLN A 43 -17.05 0.30 -7.16
N ILE A 44 -16.07 0.64 -8.00
CA ILE A 44 -14.74 0.03 -7.98
C ILE A 44 -14.06 0.31 -6.63
N HIS A 45 -14.11 1.54 -6.16
CA HIS A 45 -13.57 1.92 -4.87
C HIS A 45 -14.22 1.13 -3.71
N LEU A 46 -15.55 1.03 -3.70
CA LEU A 46 -16.28 0.26 -2.70
C LEU A 46 -15.89 -1.22 -2.72
N GLY A 47 -15.80 -1.81 -3.92
CA GLY A 47 -15.36 -3.19 -4.11
C GLY A 47 -13.94 -3.41 -3.59
N ALA A 48 -13.01 -2.53 -3.93
CA ALA A 48 -11.62 -2.60 -3.49
C ALA A 48 -11.50 -2.47 -1.96
N MET A 49 -12.22 -1.54 -1.34
CA MET A 49 -12.19 -1.37 0.13
C MET A 49 -12.83 -2.56 0.87
N THR A 50 -13.89 -3.14 0.31
CA THR A 50 -14.53 -4.35 0.86
C THR A 50 -13.58 -5.55 0.78
N PHE A 51 -12.91 -5.72 -0.36
CA PHE A 51 -11.89 -6.75 -0.55
C PHE A 51 -10.75 -6.59 0.48
N MET A 52 -10.18 -5.39 0.59
CA MET A 52 -9.10 -5.09 1.55
C MET A 52 -9.52 -5.40 2.99
N LYS A 53 -10.73 -5.03 3.38
CA LYS A 53 -11.24 -5.33 4.73
C LYS A 53 -11.31 -6.82 5.01
N THR A 54 -11.75 -7.59 4.04
CA THR A 54 -11.86 -9.05 4.16
C THR A 54 -10.47 -9.69 4.20
N GLU A 55 -9.59 -9.30 3.28
CA GLU A 55 -8.21 -9.79 3.21
C GLU A 55 -7.46 -9.51 4.53
N TYR A 56 -7.53 -8.28 5.03
CA TYR A 56 -6.84 -7.89 6.27
C TYR A 56 -7.40 -8.58 7.51
N THR A 57 -8.65 -9.00 7.51
CA THR A 57 -9.20 -9.80 8.60
C THR A 57 -8.52 -11.17 8.67
N TYR A 58 -8.38 -11.88 7.56
CA TYR A 58 -7.68 -13.16 7.52
C TYR A 58 -6.17 -13.00 7.75
N LEU A 59 -5.59 -11.96 7.15
CA LEU A 59 -4.17 -11.66 7.29
C LEU A 59 -3.79 -11.34 8.74
N SER A 60 -4.63 -10.59 9.47
CA SER A 60 -4.35 -10.27 10.88
C SER A 60 -4.39 -11.49 11.78
N ILE A 61 -5.27 -12.45 11.52
CA ILE A 61 -5.30 -13.73 12.24
C ILE A 61 -4.00 -14.50 11.99
N PHE A 62 -3.59 -14.62 10.73
CA PHE A 62 -2.36 -15.29 10.36
C PHE A 62 -1.11 -14.59 10.95
N ALA A 63 -1.04 -13.28 10.83
CA ALA A 63 0.05 -12.49 11.40
C ALA A 63 0.14 -12.64 12.91
N LEU A 64 -1.00 -12.66 13.61
CA LEU A 64 -1.05 -12.89 15.06
C LEU A 64 -0.46 -14.25 15.44
N VAL A 65 -0.81 -15.31 14.72
CA VAL A 65 -0.26 -16.66 14.95
C VAL A 65 1.27 -16.65 14.77
N VAL A 66 1.76 -16.01 13.69
CA VAL A 66 3.21 -15.91 13.45
C VAL A 66 3.91 -15.11 14.55
N ILE A 67 3.33 -13.99 14.98
CA ILE A 67 3.89 -13.16 16.06
C ILE A 67 3.98 -13.94 17.36
N VAL A 68 2.95 -14.72 17.71
CA VAL A 68 2.95 -15.57 18.91
C VAL A 68 4.03 -16.66 18.80
N LEU A 69 4.15 -17.32 17.65
CA LEU A 69 5.20 -18.32 17.43
C LEU A 69 6.60 -17.72 17.55
N VAL A 70 6.84 -16.55 16.96
CA VAL A 70 8.11 -15.84 17.05
C VAL A 70 8.41 -15.42 18.49
N TYR A 71 7.40 -14.98 19.24
CA TYR A 71 7.55 -14.58 20.63
C TYR A 71 8.07 -15.71 21.51
N PHE A 72 7.54 -16.93 21.33
CA PHE A 72 7.95 -18.11 22.11
C PHE A 72 9.20 -18.79 21.59
N SER A 73 9.50 -18.67 20.28
CA SER A 73 10.64 -19.38 19.65
C SER A 73 11.92 -18.55 19.59
N LEU A 74 11.81 -17.22 19.54
CA LEU A 74 12.93 -16.30 19.41
C LEU A 74 12.99 -15.35 20.62
N THR A 75 12.79 -14.05 20.37
CA THR A 75 12.79 -13.04 21.42
C THR A 75 11.57 -12.14 21.34
N PRO A 76 11.16 -11.53 22.48
CA PRO A 76 10.09 -10.52 22.48
C PRO A 76 10.37 -9.33 21.55
N ASN A 77 11.64 -8.92 21.44
CA ASN A 77 12.05 -7.82 20.57
C ASN A 77 11.86 -8.17 19.08
N THR A 78 12.18 -9.40 18.68
CA THR A 78 11.94 -9.89 17.32
C THR A 78 10.44 -9.95 17.01
N ALA A 79 9.61 -10.41 17.95
CA ALA A 79 8.17 -10.44 17.78
C ALA A 79 7.58 -9.03 17.62
N LEU A 80 8.06 -8.06 18.40
CA LEU A 80 7.69 -6.64 18.25
C LEU A 80 8.11 -6.08 16.89
N ALA A 81 9.28 -6.46 16.40
CA ALA A 81 9.75 -6.07 15.09
C ALA A 81 8.89 -6.66 13.95
N VAL A 82 8.48 -7.94 14.06
CA VAL A 82 7.54 -8.59 13.13
C VAL A 82 6.21 -7.83 13.11
N LEU A 83 5.68 -7.48 14.27
CA LEU A 83 4.45 -6.69 14.37
C LEU A 83 4.59 -5.32 13.69
N ALA A 84 5.68 -4.61 13.96
CA ALA A 84 5.94 -3.29 13.36
C ALA A 84 6.07 -3.38 11.83
N GLY A 85 6.75 -4.41 11.31
CA GLY A 85 6.86 -4.67 9.88
C GLY A 85 5.51 -4.98 9.23
N ALA A 86 4.71 -5.84 9.86
CA ALA A 86 3.38 -6.17 9.40
C ALA A 86 2.44 -4.95 9.36
N LEU A 87 2.47 -4.11 10.41
CA LEU A 87 1.68 -2.88 10.46
C LEU A 87 2.12 -1.88 9.38
N SER A 88 3.42 -1.64 9.22
CA SER A 88 3.96 -0.74 8.20
C SER A 88 3.53 -1.17 6.79
N SER A 89 3.64 -2.46 6.48
CA SER A 89 3.24 -3.01 5.19
C SER A 89 1.73 -2.93 4.96
N SER A 90 0.93 -3.21 5.99
CA SER A 90 -0.54 -3.09 5.93
C SER A 90 -0.99 -1.66 5.66
N ILE A 91 -0.40 -0.68 6.35
CA ILE A 91 -0.71 0.74 6.16
C ILE A 91 -0.33 1.17 4.74
N ALA A 92 0.86 0.79 4.26
CA ALA A 92 1.30 1.11 2.90
C ALA A 92 0.37 0.51 1.84
N GLY A 93 -0.03 -0.75 1.99
CA GLY A 93 -0.97 -1.42 1.09
C GLY A 93 -2.35 -0.75 1.08
N TRP A 94 -2.86 -0.36 2.24
CA TRP A 94 -4.15 0.33 2.35
C TRP A 94 -4.12 1.70 1.68
N ILE A 95 -3.10 2.51 1.96
CA ILE A 95 -2.93 3.82 1.31
C ILE A 95 -2.77 3.65 -0.21
N GLY A 96 -2.00 2.64 -0.64
CA GLY A 96 -1.78 2.33 -2.04
C GLY A 96 -3.08 2.00 -2.79
N MET A 97 -3.89 1.09 -2.25
CA MET A 97 -5.18 0.71 -2.85
C MET A 97 -6.17 1.89 -2.86
N TYR A 98 -6.24 2.64 -1.76
CA TYR A 98 -7.10 3.83 -1.67
C TYR A 98 -6.73 4.88 -2.72
N SER A 99 -5.45 5.22 -2.83
CA SER A 99 -4.98 6.21 -3.81
C SER A 99 -5.11 5.73 -5.26
N ALA A 100 -4.83 4.46 -5.52
CA ALA A 100 -4.94 3.87 -6.85
C ALA A 100 -6.38 3.92 -7.38
N THR A 101 -7.37 3.54 -6.55
CA THR A 101 -8.78 3.59 -6.96
C THR A 101 -9.26 5.01 -7.24
N LYS A 102 -8.74 6.01 -6.54
CA LYS A 102 -9.03 7.43 -6.82
C LYS A 102 -8.30 7.95 -8.06
N ALA A 103 -7.11 7.46 -8.35
CA ALA A 103 -6.34 7.82 -9.55
C ALA A 103 -6.93 7.20 -10.83
N ASN A 104 -7.47 5.97 -10.77
CA ASN A 104 -7.99 5.25 -11.93
C ASN A 104 -9.07 6.02 -12.68
N VAL A 105 -10.04 6.58 -11.98
CA VAL A 105 -11.12 7.36 -12.57
C VAL A 105 -10.56 8.59 -13.30
N ARG A 106 -9.63 9.29 -12.66
CA ARG A 106 -8.98 10.48 -13.20
C ARG A 106 -8.09 10.17 -14.41
N THR A 107 -7.43 9.01 -14.38
CA THR A 107 -6.65 8.50 -15.52
C THR A 107 -7.55 8.24 -16.73
N ALA A 108 -8.70 7.57 -16.51
CA ALA A 108 -9.66 7.31 -17.57
C ALA A 108 -10.23 8.60 -18.16
N THR A 109 -10.57 9.57 -17.33
CA THR A 109 -11.04 10.89 -17.76
C THR A 109 -9.96 11.64 -18.53
N ALA A 110 -8.73 11.69 -18.01
CA ALA A 110 -7.60 12.30 -18.70
C ALA A 110 -7.33 11.67 -20.08
N ALA A 111 -7.49 10.36 -20.19
CA ALA A 111 -7.34 9.65 -21.46
C ALA A 111 -8.37 10.07 -22.49
N SER A 112 -9.63 10.26 -22.07
CA SER A 112 -10.72 10.63 -22.97
C SER A 112 -10.70 12.12 -23.35
N GLU A 113 -10.30 13.01 -22.45
CA GLU A 113 -10.37 14.47 -22.64
C GLU A 113 -9.05 15.07 -23.15
N SER A 114 -7.92 14.56 -22.67
CA SER A 114 -6.61 15.18 -22.87
C SER A 114 -5.57 14.28 -23.55
N GLY A 115 -5.96 13.03 -23.85
CA GLY A 115 -5.12 12.08 -24.56
C GLY A 115 -4.15 11.26 -23.68
N ALA A 116 -3.37 10.40 -24.34
CA ALA A 116 -2.55 9.39 -23.69
C ALA A 116 -1.44 9.96 -22.78
N GLU A 117 -0.84 11.10 -23.13
CA GLU A 117 0.24 11.71 -22.37
C GLU A 117 -0.24 12.19 -21.00
N SER A 118 -1.39 12.85 -20.97
CA SER A 118 -2.02 13.31 -19.72
C SER A 118 -2.44 12.12 -18.85
N ALA A 119 -3.05 11.09 -19.45
CA ALA A 119 -3.42 9.86 -18.75
C ALA A 119 -2.22 9.17 -18.12
N LEU A 120 -1.10 9.07 -18.85
CA LEU A 120 0.13 8.47 -18.34
C LEU A 120 0.68 9.24 -17.13
N SER A 121 0.63 10.57 -17.19
CA SER A 121 1.09 11.42 -16.08
C SER A 121 0.25 11.21 -14.83
N VAL A 122 -1.08 11.18 -14.94
CA VAL A 122 -2.00 10.93 -13.80
C VAL A 122 -1.79 9.54 -13.23
N ALA A 123 -1.65 8.51 -14.09
CA ALA A 123 -1.40 7.14 -13.67
C ALA A 123 -0.05 7.00 -12.94
N PHE A 124 0.99 7.67 -13.44
CA PHE A 124 2.32 7.68 -12.83
C PHE A 124 2.29 8.33 -11.44
N TYR A 125 1.65 9.49 -11.31
CA TYR A 125 1.47 10.14 -10.01
C TYR A 125 0.68 9.25 -9.03
N GLY A 126 -0.41 8.63 -9.49
CA GLY A 126 -1.20 7.69 -8.67
C GLY A 126 -0.39 6.51 -8.16
N GLY A 127 0.43 5.90 -9.03
CA GLY A 127 1.31 4.78 -8.67
C GLY A 127 2.47 5.19 -7.76
N SER A 128 3.04 6.38 -7.95
CA SER A 128 4.16 6.89 -7.14
C SER A 128 3.80 7.11 -5.68
N ILE A 129 2.54 7.39 -5.35
CA ILE A 129 2.06 7.51 -3.96
C ILE A 129 2.34 6.21 -3.19
N MET A 130 1.96 5.05 -3.75
CA MET A 130 2.21 3.77 -3.10
C MET A 130 3.70 3.50 -2.94
N GLY A 131 4.49 3.72 -4.00
CA GLY A 131 5.94 3.52 -3.95
C GLY A 131 6.63 4.35 -2.87
N LEU A 132 6.27 5.63 -2.78
CA LEU A 132 6.79 6.53 -1.73
C LEU A 132 6.32 6.09 -0.33
N CYS A 133 5.07 5.69 -0.15
CA CYS A 133 4.57 5.20 1.14
C CYS A 133 5.32 3.93 1.59
N VAL A 134 5.54 2.97 0.70
CA VAL A 134 6.28 1.74 1.02
C VAL A 134 7.72 2.05 1.44
N ALA A 135 8.44 2.85 0.65
CA ALA A 135 9.81 3.25 0.96
C ALA A 135 9.89 4.04 2.27
N SER A 136 8.99 4.99 2.45
CA SER A 136 8.96 5.87 3.63
C SER A 136 8.62 5.14 4.91
N LEU A 137 7.58 4.29 4.92
CA LEU A 137 7.20 3.50 6.07
C LEU A 137 8.26 2.45 6.40
N GLY A 138 8.94 1.90 5.39
CA GLY A 138 10.11 1.05 5.58
C GLY A 138 11.26 1.78 6.29
N LEU A 139 11.61 2.99 5.84
CA LEU A 139 12.66 3.81 6.46
C LEU A 139 12.29 4.24 7.89
N ILE A 140 11.04 4.64 8.11
CA ILE A 140 10.56 5.02 9.45
C ILE A 140 10.59 3.79 10.37
N GLY A 141 9.96 2.70 9.96
CA GLY A 141 9.80 1.51 10.80
C GLY A 141 11.14 0.85 11.12
N LEU A 142 11.92 0.53 10.08
CA LEU A 142 13.21 -0.12 10.24
C LEU A 142 14.23 0.79 10.93
N GLY A 143 14.29 2.07 10.53
CA GLY A 143 15.22 3.04 11.11
C GLY A 143 14.91 3.31 12.59
N SER A 144 13.63 3.43 12.95
CA SER A 144 13.21 3.62 14.34
C SER A 144 13.49 2.39 15.21
N LEU A 145 13.22 1.18 14.70
CA LEU A 145 13.53 -0.06 15.41
C LEU A 145 15.02 -0.24 15.61
N TYR A 146 15.83 0.03 14.58
CA TYR A 146 17.28 -0.04 14.69
C TYR A 146 17.84 0.92 15.76
N TYR A 147 17.26 2.11 15.83
CA TYR A 147 17.63 3.10 16.86
C TYR A 147 17.21 2.64 18.26
N ILE A 148 15.96 2.18 18.45
CA ILE A 148 15.41 1.79 19.75
C ILE A 148 16.06 0.51 20.29
N LEU A 149 16.33 -0.46 19.42
CA LEU A 149 16.85 -1.78 19.78
C LEU A 149 18.39 -1.88 19.64
N SER A 150 19.08 -0.74 19.60
CA SER A 150 20.55 -0.64 19.60
C SER A 150 21.24 -1.49 18.53
N GLY A 151 20.61 -1.61 17.35
CA GLY A 151 21.21 -2.30 16.20
C GLY A 151 21.14 -3.83 16.24
N ASP A 152 20.20 -4.40 16.99
CA ASP A 152 20.01 -5.85 17.04
C ASP A 152 19.60 -6.40 15.66
N ALA A 153 20.44 -7.28 15.10
CA ALA A 153 20.22 -7.85 13.76
C ALA A 153 18.93 -8.68 13.68
N HIS A 154 18.58 -9.42 14.73
CA HIS A 154 17.36 -10.22 14.77
C HIS A 154 16.09 -9.37 14.69
N SER A 155 16.14 -8.14 15.21
CA SER A 155 15.03 -7.19 15.11
C SER A 155 14.86 -6.67 13.69
N ILE A 156 15.95 -6.45 12.94
CA ILE A 156 15.90 -6.07 11.53
C ILE A 156 15.26 -7.18 10.69
N GLU A 157 15.71 -8.42 10.89
CA GLU A 157 15.17 -9.61 10.24
C GLU A 157 13.69 -9.79 10.57
N GLY A 158 13.29 -9.59 11.83
CA GLY A 158 11.91 -9.63 12.28
C GLY A 158 11.01 -8.63 11.56
N PHE A 159 11.45 -7.38 11.42
CA PHE A 159 10.72 -6.35 10.68
C PHE A 159 10.53 -6.74 9.20
N ALA A 160 11.62 -7.18 8.55
CA ALA A 160 11.57 -7.61 7.16
C ALA A 160 10.63 -8.80 6.97
N MET A 161 10.65 -9.78 7.89
CA MET A 161 9.75 -10.94 7.88
C MET A 161 8.28 -10.51 7.99
N GLY A 162 7.94 -9.64 8.95
CA GLY A 162 6.58 -9.15 9.13
C GLY A 162 6.07 -8.38 7.91
N ALA A 163 6.88 -7.47 7.38
CA ALA A 163 6.55 -6.71 6.18
C ALA A 163 6.37 -7.63 4.94
N SER A 164 7.24 -8.63 4.78
CA SER A 164 7.21 -9.56 3.65
C SER A 164 5.98 -10.46 3.68
N ILE A 165 5.58 -10.95 4.85
CA ILE A 165 4.37 -11.77 5.01
C ILE A 165 3.15 -11.00 4.51
N VAL A 166 2.94 -9.77 4.99
CA VAL A 166 1.82 -8.94 4.55
C VAL A 166 1.89 -8.64 3.06
N ALA A 167 3.06 -8.24 2.55
CA ALA A 167 3.24 -7.93 1.14
C ALA A 167 2.98 -9.14 0.24
N LEU A 168 3.35 -10.37 0.67
CA LEU A 168 3.08 -11.60 -0.07
C LEU A 168 1.58 -11.87 -0.17
N PHE A 169 0.86 -11.82 0.97
CA PHE A 169 -0.58 -12.04 0.98
C PHE A 169 -1.33 -10.99 0.17
N SER A 170 -1.01 -9.71 0.33
CA SER A 170 -1.62 -8.64 -0.46
C SER A 170 -1.36 -8.77 -1.96
N ARG A 171 -0.19 -9.27 -2.35
CA ARG A 171 0.12 -9.53 -3.77
C ARG A 171 -0.70 -10.69 -4.32
N VAL A 172 -0.83 -11.78 -3.58
CA VAL A 172 -1.64 -12.95 -3.97
C VAL A 172 -3.12 -12.57 -4.00
N GLY A 173 -3.61 -11.95 -2.95
CA GLY A 173 -5.00 -11.49 -2.84
C GLY A 173 -5.37 -10.49 -3.92
N GLY A 174 -4.52 -9.49 -4.17
CA GLY A 174 -4.70 -8.53 -5.25
C GLY A 174 -4.74 -9.20 -6.63
N GLY A 175 -3.93 -10.23 -6.87
CA GLY A 175 -3.97 -11.02 -8.09
C GLY A 175 -5.28 -11.80 -8.27
N ILE A 176 -5.84 -12.33 -7.18
CA ILE A 176 -7.15 -12.99 -7.18
C ILE A 176 -8.26 -11.96 -7.48
N TYR A 177 -8.19 -10.78 -6.87
CA TYR A 177 -9.16 -9.70 -7.08
C TYR A 177 -9.18 -9.23 -8.54
N THR A 178 -8.01 -8.95 -9.13
CA THR A 178 -7.90 -8.52 -10.53
C THR A 178 -8.37 -9.61 -11.49
N LYS A 179 -8.04 -10.87 -11.22
CA LYS A 179 -8.50 -12.00 -12.04
C LYS A 179 -10.01 -12.18 -11.98
N SER A 180 -10.62 -11.98 -10.81
CA SER A 180 -12.08 -12.02 -10.66
C SER A 180 -12.75 -10.88 -11.43
N ALA A 181 -12.17 -9.68 -11.44
CA ALA A 181 -12.67 -8.55 -12.21
C ALA A 181 -12.57 -8.80 -13.72
N ASP A 182 -11.45 -9.37 -14.20
CA ASP A 182 -11.29 -9.77 -15.58
C ASP A 182 -12.35 -10.81 -15.99
N CYS A 183 -12.56 -11.82 -15.16
CA CYS A 183 -13.55 -12.87 -15.43
C CYS A 183 -14.97 -12.29 -15.58
N LEU A 184 -15.35 -11.36 -14.70
CA LEU A 184 -16.64 -10.68 -14.77
C LEU A 184 -16.77 -9.83 -16.05
N LEU A 185 -15.68 -9.19 -16.48
CA LEU A 185 -15.68 -8.40 -17.71
C LEU A 185 -15.92 -9.25 -18.95
N TYR A 186 -15.35 -10.46 -19.02
CA TYR A 186 -15.53 -11.37 -20.14
C TYR A 186 -16.88 -12.10 -20.14
N THR A 187 -17.52 -12.25 -18.99
CA THR A 187 -18.81 -12.93 -18.85
C THR A 187 -20.01 -11.99 -18.85
N SER A 188 -19.79 -10.67 -18.71
CA SER A 188 -20.85 -9.68 -18.88
C SER A 188 -21.22 -9.55 -20.35
N PRO A 189 -22.52 -9.52 -20.73
CA PRO A 189 -22.92 -9.23 -22.08
C PRO A 189 -22.40 -7.85 -22.48
N SER A 190 -21.68 -7.81 -23.59
CA SER A 190 -21.20 -6.57 -24.17
C SER A 190 -22.39 -5.70 -24.58
N PRO A 191 -22.37 -4.38 -24.39
CA PRO A 191 -23.39 -3.49 -24.94
C PRO A 191 -23.49 -3.52 -26.46
N ARG A 192 -22.58 -4.28 -27.12
CA ARG A 192 -22.52 -4.47 -28.60
C ARG A 192 -23.11 -5.79 -29.08
N ASP A 193 -23.47 -6.69 -28.16
CA ASP A 193 -24.16 -7.95 -28.42
C ASP A 193 -25.68 -7.78 -28.16
#